data_cb5df80c52e895507ec7b4268b4a4660
#
_entry.id   cb5df80c52e895507ec7b4268b4a4660
#
_cell.length_a   1.000
_cell.length_b   1.000
_cell.length_c   1.000
_cell.angle_alpha   90.00
_cell.angle_beta   90.00
_cell.angle_gamma   90.00
#
_symmetry.space_group_name_H-M   'P 1'
#
loop_
_entity.id
_entity.type
_entity.pdbx_description
1 polymer ?
#
loop_
_entity_poly.entity_id
_entity_poly.type
_entity_poly.pdbx_seq_one_letter_code
_entity_poly.pdbx_strand_id
1 'polypeptide(L)'
;MVSRICIFFAGTISVVLSVVGGDPLVPALCIFGDSVVDVGNNNNLLTLIKADFLPYGRDYITHAPTGRFCNGKLAIDFIADYLGFSSYPPAYLSKEATGVLSGVNLASAASGYYETTAQLYRAVTLTQQLQNYKEWQSKVVKMVGKSKGDAIFSGGIHLLSAGSSDFIQNYYINPLLNTVYSPEQFSHLLLRSYSSFIQNLYKLGARRIGVTSLPPVGCLPAAITLFGGGSNECVARLNKDAVLFNQKLNSASENLKASLFGLKLVVFDIYQPLLDMITNPGDSGLFEARRACCGTGTVETSILCNSRSLGTCSNATGYVFWDGFHPSEAANEILAQALLQQGFELIS
;
A
#
# COMPACT_ATOMS: atom_id res chain seq x y z
N MET A 1 42.74 -15.31 44.34
CA MET A 1 41.93 -14.20 43.81
C MET A 1 41.58 -14.53 42.38
N VAL A 2 40.35 -15.03 42.16
CA VAL A 2 39.87 -15.41 40.83
C VAL A 2 38.76 -14.44 40.48
N SER A 3 39.00 -13.58 39.49
CA SER A 3 38.03 -12.61 38.97
C SER A 3 37.02 -13.31 38.10
N ARG A 4 35.74 -13.23 38.45
CA ARG A 4 34.62 -13.72 37.64
C ARG A 4 34.19 -12.60 36.67
N ILE A 5 34.39 -12.84 35.37
CA ILE A 5 33.83 -12.01 34.31
C ILE A 5 32.37 -12.45 34.10
N CYS A 6 31.44 -11.56 34.44
CA CYS A 6 30.02 -11.73 34.06
C CYS A 6 29.84 -11.19 32.64
N ILE A 7 29.58 -12.09 31.68
CA ILE A 7 29.15 -11.74 30.34
C ILE A 7 27.63 -11.62 30.36
N PHE A 8 27.09 -10.41 30.23
CA PHE A 8 25.67 -10.18 30.00
C PHE A 8 25.36 -10.43 28.52
N PHE A 9 24.66 -11.53 28.22
CA PHE A 9 24.01 -11.74 26.94
C PHE A 9 22.70 -10.94 26.94
N ALA A 10 22.64 -9.86 26.15
CA ALA A 10 21.39 -9.19 25.80
C ALA A 10 20.65 -10.07 24.78
N GLY A 11 19.80 -10.97 25.26
CA GLY A 11 18.93 -11.76 24.41
C GLY A 11 17.80 -10.89 23.87
N THR A 12 17.78 -10.62 22.57
CA THR A 12 16.61 -10.16 21.86
C THR A 12 15.58 -11.27 21.86
N ILE A 13 14.51 -11.11 22.64
CA ILE A 13 13.36 -12.03 22.62
C ILE A 13 12.59 -11.72 21.34
N SER A 14 12.84 -12.47 20.27
CA SER A 14 11.94 -12.54 19.13
C SER A 14 10.71 -13.34 19.55
N VAL A 15 9.62 -12.65 19.85
CA VAL A 15 8.32 -13.29 20.06
C VAL A 15 7.80 -13.73 18.70
N VAL A 16 8.08 -14.96 18.32
CA VAL A 16 7.43 -15.63 17.19
C VAL A 16 6.07 -16.09 17.70
N LEU A 17 5.03 -15.30 17.47
CA LEU A 17 3.64 -15.71 17.64
C LEU A 17 3.28 -16.68 16.51
N SER A 18 3.48 -17.96 16.74
CA SER A 18 2.91 -19.01 15.88
C SER A 18 1.42 -19.09 16.18
N VAL A 19 0.59 -18.49 15.32
CA VAL A 19 -0.88 -18.65 15.39
C VAL A 19 -1.22 -20.04 14.85
N VAL A 20 -1.33 -21.02 15.75
CA VAL A 20 -1.85 -22.35 15.43
C VAL A 20 -3.37 -22.29 15.60
N GLY A 21 -4.12 -22.16 14.50
CA GLY A 21 -5.55 -22.48 14.45
C GLY A 21 -6.51 -21.64 15.31
N GLY A 22 -6.21 -20.37 15.56
CA GLY A 22 -7.11 -19.42 16.26
C GLY A 22 -7.88 -18.50 15.31
N ASP A 23 -8.91 -17.82 15.82
CA ASP A 23 -9.59 -16.75 15.10
C ASP A 23 -8.62 -15.59 14.78
N PRO A 24 -8.81 -14.87 13.68
CA PRO A 24 -7.99 -13.70 13.35
C PRO A 24 -8.02 -12.65 14.48
N LEU A 25 -6.90 -11.93 14.66
CA LEU A 25 -6.77 -10.89 15.71
C LEU A 25 -7.81 -9.77 15.59
N VAL A 26 -8.39 -9.58 14.41
CA VAL A 26 -9.45 -8.62 14.12
C VAL A 26 -10.50 -9.25 13.20
N PRO A 27 -11.79 -8.86 13.32
CA PRO A 27 -12.87 -9.53 12.60
C PRO A 27 -12.85 -9.30 11.09
N ALA A 28 -12.23 -8.21 10.61
CA ALA A 28 -12.17 -7.90 9.18
C ALA A 28 -10.98 -7.00 8.84
N LEU A 29 -10.51 -7.13 7.61
CA LEU A 29 -9.49 -6.27 6.99
C LEU A 29 -10.07 -5.67 5.70
N CYS A 30 -10.34 -4.35 5.70
CA CYS A 30 -10.85 -3.62 4.55
C CYS A 30 -9.75 -2.72 3.99
N ILE A 31 -9.51 -2.79 2.67
CA ILE A 31 -8.37 -2.14 2.04
C ILE A 31 -8.84 -1.20 0.96
N PHE A 32 -8.31 0.02 0.96
CA PHE A 32 -8.58 1.10 0.02
C PHE A 32 -7.26 1.64 -0.53
N GLY A 33 -7.31 2.22 -1.72
CA GLY A 33 -6.14 2.92 -2.24
C GLY A 33 -5.86 2.66 -3.71
N ASP A 34 -4.57 2.60 -4.02
CA ASP A 34 -4.04 2.51 -5.37
C ASP A 34 -3.39 1.15 -5.69
N SER A 35 -2.43 1.14 -6.64
CA SER A 35 -1.81 -0.08 -7.16
C SER A 35 -0.97 -0.87 -6.15
N VAL A 36 -0.42 -0.23 -5.12
CA VAL A 36 0.42 -0.94 -4.12
C VAL A 36 -0.38 -1.86 -3.22
N VAL A 37 -1.70 -1.71 -3.22
CA VAL A 37 -2.63 -2.52 -2.43
C VAL A 37 -3.79 -3.11 -3.26
N ASP A 38 -3.87 -2.89 -4.58
CA ASP A 38 -4.87 -3.51 -5.46
C ASP A 38 -4.56 -4.99 -5.68
N VAL A 39 -5.53 -5.87 -5.44
CA VAL A 39 -5.40 -7.33 -5.61
C VAL A 39 -6.14 -7.85 -6.84
N GLY A 40 -6.59 -6.96 -7.73
CA GLY A 40 -7.23 -7.34 -9.00
C GLY A 40 -8.54 -6.62 -9.33
N ASN A 41 -8.88 -5.52 -8.65
CA ASN A 41 -10.07 -4.74 -9.02
C ASN A 41 -9.98 -4.17 -10.44
N ASN A 42 -8.78 -3.87 -10.93
CA ASN A 42 -8.59 -3.36 -12.29
C ASN A 42 -8.73 -4.42 -13.39
N ASN A 43 -8.73 -5.73 -13.06
CA ASN A 43 -8.68 -6.79 -14.07
C ASN A 43 -9.83 -6.71 -15.10
N ASN A 44 -11.04 -6.36 -14.64
CA ASN A 44 -12.23 -6.28 -15.48
C ASN A 44 -12.61 -4.85 -15.90
N LEU A 45 -11.82 -3.84 -15.55
CA LEU A 45 -12.07 -2.46 -15.96
C LEU A 45 -11.56 -2.19 -17.38
N LEU A 46 -12.14 -1.18 -18.03
CA LEU A 46 -11.66 -0.66 -19.32
C LEU A 46 -10.48 0.31 -19.11
N THR A 47 -9.40 -0.20 -18.52
CA THR A 47 -8.17 0.54 -18.26
C THR A 47 -6.96 -0.21 -18.82
N LEU A 48 -5.88 0.51 -19.10
CA LEU A 48 -4.58 -0.07 -19.44
C LEU A 48 -3.74 -0.38 -18.20
N ILE A 49 -4.15 0.14 -17.03
CA ILE A 49 -3.41 -0.06 -15.77
C ILE A 49 -3.85 -1.39 -15.13
N LYS A 50 -3.17 -2.45 -15.53
CA LYS A 50 -3.44 -3.84 -15.12
C LYS A 50 -2.16 -4.59 -14.80
N ALA A 51 -2.29 -5.65 -13.99
CA ALA A 51 -1.26 -6.61 -13.66
C ALA A 51 -1.82 -8.05 -13.65
N ASP A 52 -2.78 -8.34 -14.55
CA ASP A 52 -3.45 -9.64 -14.71
C ASP A 52 -2.81 -10.51 -15.80
N PHE A 53 -1.52 -10.31 -16.07
CA PHE A 53 -0.72 -11.06 -17.06
C PHE A 53 0.73 -11.23 -16.58
N LEU A 54 1.41 -12.28 -17.05
CA LEU A 54 2.81 -12.51 -16.78
C LEU A 54 3.70 -11.35 -17.31
N PRO A 55 4.79 -11.01 -16.55
CA PRO A 55 5.40 -11.73 -15.45
C PRO A 55 4.88 -11.34 -14.06
N TYR A 56 3.83 -10.50 -13.94
CA TYR A 56 3.17 -10.27 -12.67
C TYR A 56 2.71 -11.60 -12.06
N GLY A 57 2.83 -11.74 -10.74
CA GLY A 57 2.40 -12.95 -10.02
C GLY A 57 3.21 -14.20 -10.27
N ARG A 58 4.35 -14.14 -10.99
CA ARG A 58 5.15 -15.32 -11.32
C ARG A 58 5.66 -16.07 -10.08
N ASP A 59 5.92 -15.34 -8.98
CA ASP A 59 6.41 -15.88 -7.71
C ASP A 59 5.29 -16.01 -6.66
N TYR A 60 4.04 -15.62 -7.02
CA TYR A 60 2.88 -15.81 -6.17
C TYR A 60 2.58 -17.30 -5.97
N ILE A 61 1.90 -17.67 -4.89
CA ILE A 61 1.64 -19.07 -4.50
C ILE A 61 1.04 -19.94 -5.64
N THR A 62 0.29 -19.33 -6.55
CA THR A 62 -0.32 -20.01 -7.70
C THR A 62 0.53 -19.92 -8.97
N HIS A 63 1.67 -19.19 -8.94
CA HIS A 63 2.49 -18.87 -10.11
C HIS A 63 1.70 -18.25 -11.27
N ALA A 64 0.66 -17.50 -10.95
CA ALA A 64 -0.25 -16.90 -11.92
C ALA A 64 -0.55 -15.44 -11.55
N PRO A 65 -0.78 -14.58 -12.55
CA PRO A 65 -1.12 -13.18 -12.33
C PRO A 65 -2.51 -13.08 -11.68
N THR A 66 -2.59 -12.22 -10.67
CA THR A 66 -3.82 -12.00 -9.89
C THR A 66 -4.38 -10.59 -10.06
N GLY A 67 -3.60 -9.68 -10.63
CA GLY A 67 -3.87 -8.26 -10.65
C GLY A 67 -3.05 -7.47 -9.62
N ARG A 68 -2.24 -8.16 -8.78
CA ARG A 68 -1.24 -7.52 -7.90
C ARG A 68 -0.09 -6.97 -8.72
N PHE A 69 0.27 -5.71 -8.51
CA PHE A 69 1.41 -5.08 -9.19
C PHE A 69 2.74 -5.50 -8.54
N CYS A 70 2.99 -6.81 -8.53
CA CYS A 70 4.14 -7.43 -7.89
C CYS A 70 4.46 -8.78 -8.55
N ASN A 71 5.68 -9.29 -8.34
CA ASN A 71 6.02 -10.67 -8.70
C ASN A 71 5.29 -11.72 -7.83
N GLY A 72 4.91 -11.36 -6.59
CA GLY A 72 4.29 -12.25 -5.63
C GLY A 72 3.31 -11.52 -4.71
N LYS A 73 3.46 -11.70 -3.40
CA LYS A 73 2.62 -11.07 -2.37
C LYS A 73 2.87 -9.56 -2.25
N LEU A 74 1.81 -8.83 -1.95
CA LEU A 74 1.87 -7.43 -1.51
C LEU A 74 2.10 -7.36 0.01
N ALA A 75 2.51 -6.21 0.52
CA ALA A 75 2.65 -5.98 1.96
C ALA A 75 1.36 -6.28 2.74
N ILE A 76 0.20 -5.99 2.16
CA ILE A 76 -1.11 -6.28 2.77
C ILE A 76 -1.42 -7.77 2.87
N ASP A 77 -0.87 -8.61 1.98
CA ASP A 77 -1.04 -10.07 2.07
C ASP A 77 -0.25 -10.62 3.27
N PHE A 78 0.99 -10.15 3.48
CA PHE A 78 1.79 -10.49 4.66
C PHE A 78 1.11 -9.98 5.95
N ILE A 79 0.55 -8.78 5.95
CA ILE A 79 -0.22 -8.24 7.10
C ILE A 79 -1.42 -9.16 7.39
N ALA A 80 -2.15 -9.63 6.37
CA ALA A 80 -3.26 -10.56 6.56
C ALA A 80 -2.81 -11.89 7.16
N ASP A 81 -1.67 -12.44 6.69
CA ASP A 81 -1.06 -13.64 7.29
C ASP A 81 -0.73 -13.43 8.78
N TYR A 82 -0.09 -12.32 9.15
CA TYR A 82 0.26 -11.98 10.53
C TYR A 82 -0.96 -11.76 11.43
N LEU A 83 -2.04 -11.22 10.87
CA LEU A 83 -3.30 -11.06 11.59
C LEU A 83 -4.08 -12.39 11.74
N GLY A 84 -3.61 -13.47 11.14
CA GLY A 84 -4.19 -14.82 11.25
C GLY A 84 -5.36 -15.07 10.32
N PHE A 85 -5.53 -14.30 9.24
CA PHE A 85 -6.55 -14.57 8.24
C PHE A 85 -6.21 -15.83 7.44
N SER A 86 -7.16 -16.74 7.30
CA SER A 86 -7.01 -17.96 6.50
C SER A 86 -7.06 -17.72 4.99
N SER A 87 -7.50 -16.54 4.57
CA SER A 87 -7.54 -16.08 3.17
C SER A 87 -7.42 -14.56 3.10
N TYR A 88 -6.83 -14.07 2.03
CA TYR A 88 -6.68 -12.63 1.81
C TYR A 88 -8.02 -11.97 1.45
N PRO A 89 -8.25 -10.70 1.85
CA PRO A 89 -9.41 -9.94 1.42
C PRO A 89 -9.50 -9.90 -0.11
N PRO A 90 -10.57 -10.46 -0.71
CA PRO A 90 -10.69 -10.53 -2.16
C PRO A 90 -10.96 -9.15 -2.78
N ALA A 91 -10.61 -8.99 -4.05
CA ALA A 91 -10.98 -7.81 -4.83
C ALA A 91 -12.52 -7.67 -4.89
N TYR A 92 -13.05 -6.51 -4.54
CA TYR A 92 -14.50 -6.26 -4.49
C TYR A 92 -15.22 -6.53 -5.82
N LEU A 93 -14.53 -6.22 -6.94
CA LEU A 93 -15.08 -6.43 -8.29
C LEU A 93 -14.91 -7.87 -8.80
N SER A 94 -14.34 -8.77 -7.98
CA SER A 94 -14.25 -10.19 -8.30
C SER A 94 -15.48 -10.97 -7.82
N LYS A 95 -15.64 -12.20 -8.34
CA LYS A 95 -16.71 -13.10 -7.90
C LYS A 95 -16.49 -13.63 -6.48
N GLU A 96 -15.24 -13.69 -6.03
CA GLU A 96 -14.82 -14.19 -4.73
C GLU A 96 -15.24 -13.26 -3.58
N ALA A 97 -15.53 -11.98 -3.87
CA ALA A 97 -15.98 -11.00 -2.88
C ALA A 97 -17.41 -11.25 -2.37
N THR A 98 -18.13 -12.19 -2.96
CA THR A 98 -19.49 -12.50 -2.52
C THR A 98 -19.47 -13.33 -1.23
N GLY A 99 -20.07 -12.80 -0.16
CA GLY A 99 -20.26 -13.54 1.09
C GLY A 99 -19.08 -13.52 2.06
N VAL A 100 -18.03 -12.73 1.80
CA VAL A 100 -16.87 -12.65 2.68
C VAL A 100 -17.13 -11.68 3.84
N LEU A 101 -17.09 -12.18 5.08
CA LEU A 101 -17.26 -11.39 6.31
C LEU A 101 -15.93 -10.84 6.84
N SER A 102 -14.82 -11.48 6.52
CA SER A 102 -13.48 -11.15 7.01
C SER A 102 -12.84 -9.92 6.34
N GLY A 103 -13.58 -9.20 5.49
CA GLY A 103 -13.12 -7.98 4.84
C GLY A 103 -13.14 -8.05 3.31
N VAL A 104 -12.65 -6.97 2.70
CA VAL A 104 -12.69 -6.80 1.24
C VAL A 104 -11.60 -5.82 0.80
N ASN A 105 -11.04 -6.04 -0.36
CA ASN A 105 -10.12 -5.12 -1.01
C ASN A 105 -10.87 -4.28 -2.05
N LEU A 106 -10.88 -2.96 -1.85
CA LEU A 106 -11.59 -1.98 -2.67
C LEU A 106 -10.63 -1.13 -3.49
N ALA A 107 -9.32 -1.30 -3.29
CA ALA A 107 -8.29 -0.53 -3.96
C ALA A 107 -8.33 -0.70 -5.48
N SER A 108 -7.90 0.31 -6.20
CA SER A 108 -7.86 0.30 -7.66
C SER A 108 -6.59 1.01 -8.14
N ALA A 109 -5.79 0.34 -8.93
CA ALA A 109 -4.56 0.88 -9.47
C ALA A 109 -4.80 2.19 -10.21
N ALA A 110 -3.92 3.18 -10.03
CA ALA A 110 -4.01 4.55 -10.48
C ALA A 110 -5.10 5.40 -9.76
N SER A 111 -5.65 4.92 -8.64
CA SER A 111 -6.46 5.75 -7.76
C SER A 111 -5.61 6.77 -6.98
N GLY A 112 -6.24 7.81 -6.45
CA GLY A 112 -5.57 8.84 -5.66
C GLY A 112 -6.56 9.70 -4.88
N TYR A 113 -6.04 10.58 -4.02
CA TYR A 113 -6.83 11.57 -3.29
C TYR A 113 -7.47 12.62 -4.21
N TYR A 114 -6.83 12.91 -5.35
CA TYR A 114 -7.38 13.75 -6.39
C TYR A 114 -8.12 12.87 -7.39
N GLU A 115 -9.45 12.96 -7.40
CA GLU A 115 -10.29 12.06 -8.20
C GLU A 115 -9.95 12.03 -9.70
N THR A 116 -9.50 13.15 -10.24
CA THR A 116 -9.06 13.25 -11.62
C THR A 116 -7.91 12.30 -11.93
N THR A 117 -7.05 11.97 -10.94
CA THR A 117 -5.97 10.98 -11.11
C THR A 117 -6.55 9.63 -11.53
N ALA A 118 -7.54 9.11 -10.82
CA ALA A 118 -8.20 7.85 -11.19
C ALA A 118 -8.96 7.96 -12.52
N GLN A 119 -9.65 9.08 -12.75
CA GLN A 119 -10.45 9.31 -13.95
C GLN A 119 -9.60 9.31 -15.24
N LEU A 120 -8.38 9.85 -15.20
CA LEU A 120 -7.43 9.83 -16.32
C LEU A 120 -7.14 8.41 -16.82
N TYR A 121 -7.14 7.46 -15.90
CA TYR A 121 -6.82 6.06 -16.19
C TYR A 121 -8.05 5.14 -16.19
N ARG A 122 -9.26 5.69 -16.04
CA ARG A 122 -10.51 4.91 -15.93
C ARG A 122 -10.47 3.90 -14.80
N ALA A 123 -9.83 4.25 -13.70
CA ALA A 123 -9.75 3.49 -12.47
C ALA A 123 -10.90 3.87 -11.51
N VAL A 124 -11.12 3.08 -10.46
CA VAL A 124 -12.13 3.33 -9.43
C VAL A 124 -11.63 4.43 -8.49
N THR A 125 -12.34 5.56 -8.40
CA THR A 125 -11.96 6.67 -7.51
C THR A 125 -12.14 6.29 -6.03
N LEU A 126 -11.49 7.03 -5.11
CA LEU A 126 -11.69 6.81 -3.66
C LEU A 126 -13.15 7.01 -3.24
N THR A 127 -13.88 7.94 -3.85
CA THR A 127 -15.33 8.10 -3.62
C THR A 127 -16.12 6.85 -4.03
N GLN A 128 -15.78 6.25 -5.17
CA GLN A 128 -16.40 5.01 -5.62
C GLN A 128 -16.01 3.83 -4.72
N GLN A 129 -14.77 3.77 -4.24
CA GLN A 129 -14.32 2.76 -3.26
C GLN A 129 -15.15 2.85 -1.97
N LEU A 130 -15.43 4.05 -1.45
CA LEU A 130 -16.34 4.24 -0.32
C LEU A 130 -17.78 3.79 -0.63
N GLN A 131 -18.26 4.03 -1.84
CA GLN A 131 -19.58 3.54 -2.25
C GLN A 131 -19.62 2.01 -2.30
N ASN A 132 -18.62 1.38 -2.87
CA ASN A 132 -18.45 -0.08 -2.89
C ASN A 132 -18.39 -0.65 -1.46
N TYR A 133 -17.71 0.05 -0.54
CA TYR A 133 -17.69 -0.32 0.88
C TYR A 133 -19.07 -0.30 1.52
N LYS A 134 -19.88 0.73 1.28
CA LYS A 134 -21.30 0.77 1.75
C LYS A 134 -22.11 -0.41 1.24
N GLU A 135 -21.91 -0.79 -0.02
CA GLU A 135 -22.60 -1.94 -0.60
C GLU A 135 -22.14 -3.25 0.03
N TRP A 136 -20.83 -3.41 0.30
CA TRP A 136 -20.31 -4.54 1.05
C TRP A 136 -20.90 -4.59 2.46
N GLN A 137 -20.93 -3.47 3.19
CA GLN A 137 -21.56 -3.38 4.51
C GLN A 137 -23.04 -3.82 4.47
N SER A 138 -23.78 -3.38 3.45
CA SER A 138 -25.17 -3.76 3.28
C SER A 138 -25.35 -5.27 3.08
N LYS A 139 -24.43 -5.91 2.34
CA LYS A 139 -24.40 -7.38 2.18
C LYS A 139 -24.08 -8.07 3.50
N VAL A 140 -23.08 -7.60 4.25
CA VAL A 140 -22.72 -8.13 5.58
C VAL A 140 -23.91 -8.04 6.53
N VAL A 141 -24.58 -6.89 6.64
CA VAL A 141 -25.77 -6.71 7.51
C VAL A 141 -26.89 -7.66 7.13
N LYS A 142 -27.13 -7.90 5.84
CA LYS A 142 -28.13 -8.88 5.38
C LYS A 142 -27.79 -10.31 5.81
N MET A 143 -26.51 -10.65 5.90
CA MET A 143 -26.07 -12.01 6.26
C MET A 143 -26.09 -12.26 7.77
N VAL A 144 -25.61 -11.29 8.57
CA VAL A 144 -25.36 -11.52 10.00
C VAL A 144 -26.19 -10.63 10.93
N GLY A 145 -27.01 -9.74 10.40
CA GLY A 145 -27.79 -8.75 11.14
C GLY A 145 -26.98 -7.50 11.50
N LYS A 146 -27.70 -6.43 11.83
CA LYS A 146 -27.09 -5.09 12.08
C LYS A 146 -26.08 -5.10 13.22
N SER A 147 -26.42 -5.66 14.37
CA SER A 147 -25.54 -5.64 15.57
C SER A 147 -24.19 -6.31 15.32
N LYS A 148 -24.19 -7.48 14.68
CA LYS A 148 -22.97 -8.21 14.33
C LYS A 148 -22.20 -7.51 13.20
N GLY A 149 -22.92 -6.93 12.22
CA GLY A 149 -22.32 -6.12 11.18
C GLY A 149 -21.58 -4.91 11.76
N ASP A 150 -22.24 -4.14 12.64
CA ASP A 150 -21.63 -2.96 13.30
C ASP A 150 -20.38 -3.35 14.11
N ALA A 151 -20.39 -4.51 14.77
CA ALA A 151 -19.21 -5.04 15.48
C ALA A 151 -18.05 -5.39 14.53
N ILE A 152 -18.35 -5.95 13.35
CA ILE A 152 -17.35 -6.23 12.30
C ILE A 152 -16.76 -4.91 11.79
N PHE A 153 -17.57 -3.89 11.52
CA PHE A 153 -17.11 -2.62 10.97
C PHE A 153 -16.28 -1.82 11.96
N SER A 154 -16.67 -1.79 13.24
CA SER A 154 -15.92 -1.06 14.27
C SER A 154 -14.69 -1.79 14.78
N GLY A 155 -14.72 -3.12 14.81
CA GLY A 155 -13.60 -3.97 15.24
C GLY A 155 -12.59 -4.25 14.13
N GLY A 156 -13.00 -4.15 12.87
CA GLY A 156 -12.14 -4.38 11.70
C GLY A 156 -11.12 -3.27 11.48
N ILE A 157 -10.00 -3.62 10.85
CA ILE A 157 -8.99 -2.66 10.40
C ILE A 157 -9.31 -2.19 9.00
N HIS A 158 -9.18 -0.88 8.77
CA HIS A 158 -9.34 -0.22 7.48
C HIS A 158 -8.00 0.38 7.06
N LEU A 159 -7.41 -0.13 5.98
CA LEU A 159 -6.13 0.36 5.46
C LEU A 159 -6.36 1.23 4.23
N LEU A 160 -5.73 2.40 4.19
CA LEU A 160 -5.72 3.31 3.06
C LEU A 160 -4.29 3.56 2.61
N SER A 161 -3.98 3.22 1.36
CA SER A 161 -2.70 3.54 0.73
C SER A 161 -2.95 4.27 -0.58
N ALA A 162 -2.71 5.58 -0.58
CA ALA A 162 -2.95 6.44 -1.74
C ALA A 162 -2.04 7.67 -1.72
N GLY A 163 -1.94 8.35 -2.88
CA GLY A 163 -1.21 9.60 -3.02
C GLY A 163 -0.02 9.50 -3.96
N SER A 164 0.63 8.34 -4.06
CA SER A 164 1.77 8.14 -4.97
C SER A 164 1.37 8.40 -6.43
N SER A 165 0.22 7.88 -6.85
CA SER A 165 -0.33 8.11 -8.19
C SER A 165 -0.64 9.58 -8.45
N ASP A 166 -1.11 10.34 -7.43
CA ASP A 166 -1.38 11.76 -7.55
C ASP A 166 -0.13 12.56 -7.92
N PHE A 167 1.00 12.27 -7.27
CA PHE A 167 2.25 12.95 -7.56
C PHE A 167 2.89 12.45 -8.85
N ILE A 168 3.11 11.14 -9.00
CA ILE A 168 3.93 10.61 -10.10
C ILE A 168 3.16 10.53 -11.40
N GLN A 169 1.94 9.99 -11.37
CA GLN A 169 1.16 9.74 -12.58
C GLN A 169 0.30 10.93 -13.01
N ASN A 170 0.19 11.97 -12.19
CA ASN A 170 -0.57 13.16 -12.50
C ASN A 170 0.25 14.42 -12.32
N TYR A 171 0.61 14.83 -11.10
CA TYR A 171 1.21 16.13 -10.83
C TYR A 171 2.52 16.40 -11.61
N TYR A 172 3.47 15.44 -11.60
CA TYR A 172 4.75 15.64 -12.27
C TYR A 172 4.71 15.43 -13.78
N ILE A 173 3.79 14.60 -14.28
CA ILE A 173 3.66 14.30 -15.71
C ILE A 173 2.72 15.30 -16.39
N ASN A 174 1.70 15.77 -15.71
CA ASN A 174 0.74 16.73 -16.24
C ASN A 174 1.27 18.18 -16.13
N PRO A 175 1.69 18.80 -17.23
CA PRO A 175 2.28 20.14 -17.18
C PRO A 175 1.31 21.21 -16.69
N LEU A 176 0.00 20.99 -16.74
CA LEU A 176 -0.99 21.95 -16.28
C LEU A 176 -1.06 21.97 -14.75
N LEU A 177 -1.01 20.83 -14.08
CA LEU A 177 -1.14 20.79 -12.62
C LEU A 177 0.02 21.46 -11.90
N ASN A 178 1.25 21.17 -12.32
CA ASN A 178 2.45 21.75 -11.70
C ASN A 178 2.67 23.23 -12.06
N THR A 179 1.96 23.75 -13.06
CA THR A 179 1.91 25.18 -13.37
C THR A 179 0.88 25.91 -12.50
N VAL A 180 -0.26 25.26 -12.18
CA VAL A 180 -1.36 25.84 -11.40
C VAL A 180 -1.10 25.75 -9.91
N TYR A 181 -0.54 24.65 -9.44
CA TYR A 181 -0.33 24.38 -8.01
C TYR A 181 1.16 24.19 -7.70
N SER A 182 1.65 24.89 -6.67
CA SER A 182 2.91 24.49 -6.04
C SER A 182 2.75 23.11 -5.35
N PRO A 183 3.85 22.37 -5.06
CA PRO A 183 3.77 21.10 -4.33
C PRO A 183 3.03 21.24 -3.00
N GLU A 184 3.17 22.37 -2.32
CA GLU A 184 2.48 22.66 -1.08
C GLU A 184 0.97 22.85 -1.28
N GLN A 185 0.56 23.62 -2.27
CA GLN A 185 -0.86 23.81 -2.61
C GLN A 185 -1.52 22.51 -3.05
N PHE A 186 -0.80 21.70 -3.84
CA PHE A 186 -1.30 20.39 -4.26
C PHE A 186 -1.44 19.45 -3.06
N SER A 187 -0.46 19.40 -2.17
CA SER A 187 -0.55 18.64 -0.92
C SER A 187 -1.78 19.04 -0.09
N HIS A 188 -2.06 20.33 0.05
CA HIS A 188 -3.27 20.80 0.74
C HIS A 188 -4.57 20.35 0.06
N LEU A 189 -4.60 20.33 -1.28
CA LEU A 189 -5.75 19.82 -2.03
C LEU A 189 -5.99 18.32 -1.73
N LEU A 190 -4.93 17.51 -1.79
CA LEU A 190 -5.01 16.07 -1.49
C LEU A 190 -5.46 15.82 -0.05
N LEU A 191 -4.93 16.56 0.91
CA LEU A 191 -5.23 16.37 2.34
C LEU A 191 -6.66 16.77 2.72
N ARG A 192 -7.31 17.67 1.96
CA ARG A 192 -8.75 17.91 2.11
C ARG A 192 -9.56 16.67 1.72
N SER A 193 -9.19 16.04 0.59
CA SER A 193 -9.82 14.79 0.14
C SER A 193 -9.57 13.65 1.14
N TYR A 194 -8.34 13.51 1.61
CA TYR A 194 -7.96 12.58 2.67
C TYR A 194 -8.83 12.75 3.93
N SER A 195 -8.91 13.97 4.45
CA SER A 195 -9.68 14.24 5.68
C SER A 195 -11.17 13.94 5.49
N SER A 196 -11.72 14.29 4.34
CA SER A 196 -13.11 13.94 3.99
C SER A 196 -13.31 12.43 3.91
N PHE A 197 -12.37 11.69 3.31
CA PHE A 197 -12.43 10.23 3.22
C PHE A 197 -12.44 9.58 4.61
N ILE A 198 -11.51 9.96 5.50
CA ILE A 198 -11.43 9.42 6.88
C ILE A 198 -12.73 9.73 7.67
N GLN A 199 -13.24 10.97 7.57
CA GLN A 199 -14.50 11.35 8.22
C GLN A 199 -15.69 10.51 7.72
N ASN A 200 -15.76 10.26 6.41
CA ASN A 200 -16.80 9.44 5.83
C ASN A 200 -16.66 7.97 6.24
N LEU A 201 -15.45 7.44 6.27
CA LEU A 201 -15.19 6.07 6.72
C LEU A 201 -15.56 5.91 8.21
N TYR A 202 -15.24 6.90 9.05
CA TYR A 202 -15.65 6.95 10.45
C TYR A 202 -17.19 6.97 10.61
N LYS A 203 -17.90 7.78 9.81
CA LYS A 203 -19.37 7.80 9.79
C LYS A 203 -19.97 6.46 9.39
N LEU A 204 -19.26 5.68 8.58
CA LEU A 204 -19.62 4.32 8.18
C LEU A 204 -19.29 3.25 9.24
N GLY A 205 -18.84 3.65 10.42
CA GLY A 205 -18.60 2.76 11.54
C GLY A 205 -17.16 2.34 11.77
N ALA A 206 -16.22 2.69 10.88
CA ALA A 206 -14.80 2.39 11.09
C ALA A 206 -14.26 3.11 12.34
N ARG A 207 -13.46 2.39 13.13
CA ARG A 207 -12.82 2.92 14.34
C ARG A 207 -11.31 2.65 14.40
N ARG A 208 -10.81 1.79 13.54
CA ARG A 208 -9.41 1.37 13.45
C ARG A 208 -8.95 1.61 12.02
N ILE A 209 -8.23 2.72 11.79
CA ILE A 209 -7.82 3.15 10.45
C ILE A 209 -6.30 3.28 10.41
N GLY A 210 -5.68 2.64 9.44
CA GLY A 210 -4.28 2.82 9.10
C GLY A 210 -4.14 3.52 7.75
N VAL A 211 -3.23 4.47 7.65
CA VAL A 211 -2.98 5.22 6.41
C VAL A 211 -1.49 5.21 6.13
N THR A 212 -1.06 4.91 4.91
CA THR A 212 0.37 4.98 4.57
C THR A 212 0.80 6.41 4.24
N SER A 213 2.02 6.77 4.64
CA SER A 213 2.72 7.94 4.12
C SER A 213 3.06 7.74 2.63
N LEU A 214 3.52 8.79 1.93
CA LEU A 214 4.16 8.61 0.63
C LEU A 214 5.53 7.95 0.80
N PRO A 215 5.93 7.05 -0.13
CA PRO A 215 7.29 6.53 -0.21
C PRO A 215 8.27 7.61 -0.68
N PRO A 216 9.60 7.34 -0.72
CA PRO A 216 10.59 8.21 -1.35
C PRO A 216 10.40 8.22 -2.87
N VAL A 217 9.36 8.93 -3.34
CA VAL A 217 8.88 8.89 -4.73
C VAL A 217 9.95 9.25 -5.76
N GLY A 218 10.94 10.05 -5.38
CA GLY A 218 12.09 10.37 -6.24
C GLY A 218 13.11 9.25 -6.39
N CYS A 219 12.98 8.16 -5.62
CA CYS A 219 13.85 7.00 -5.69
C CYS A 219 13.25 5.84 -6.50
N LEU A 220 12.01 5.96 -6.94
CA LEU A 220 11.40 4.95 -7.80
C LEU A 220 12.13 4.87 -9.14
N PRO A 221 12.38 3.68 -9.70
CA PRO A 221 13.13 3.53 -10.97
C PRO A 221 12.58 4.42 -12.09
N ALA A 222 11.25 4.49 -12.24
CA ALA A 222 10.63 5.36 -13.25
C ALA A 222 10.84 6.85 -12.95
N ALA A 223 10.82 7.25 -11.69
CA ALA A 223 11.07 8.65 -11.32
C ALA A 223 12.53 9.06 -11.59
N ILE A 224 13.49 8.19 -11.27
CA ILE A 224 14.91 8.41 -11.60
C ILE A 224 15.08 8.55 -13.11
N THR A 225 14.48 7.65 -13.88
CA THR A 225 14.57 7.65 -15.35
C THR A 225 13.96 8.90 -15.97
N LEU A 226 12.76 9.28 -15.54
CA LEU A 226 12.00 10.39 -16.16
C LEU A 226 12.46 11.77 -15.71
N PHE A 227 12.94 11.89 -14.46
CA PHE A 227 13.19 13.19 -13.84
C PHE A 227 14.62 13.40 -13.32
N GLY A 228 15.46 12.35 -13.37
CA GLY A 228 16.85 12.38 -12.85
C GLY A 228 17.86 13.00 -13.81
N GLY A 229 17.47 13.39 -15.04
CA GLY A 229 18.39 14.05 -15.98
C GLY A 229 19.58 13.19 -16.43
N GLY A 230 19.44 11.86 -16.44
CA GLY A 230 20.48 10.89 -16.78
C GLY A 230 21.34 10.44 -15.56
N SER A 231 21.08 10.98 -14.39
CA SER A 231 21.66 10.47 -13.14
C SER A 231 20.97 9.17 -12.71
N ASN A 232 21.70 8.31 -12.00
CA ASN A 232 21.14 7.11 -11.37
C ASN A 232 20.79 7.35 -9.88
N GLU A 233 20.81 8.63 -9.43
CA GLU A 233 20.49 9.02 -8.07
C GLU A 233 19.02 9.35 -7.89
N CYS A 234 18.55 9.23 -6.65
CA CYS A 234 17.19 9.65 -6.30
C CYS A 234 16.98 11.14 -6.63
N VAL A 235 15.83 11.47 -7.18
CA VAL A 235 15.47 12.85 -7.52
C VAL A 235 15.06 13.62 -6.26
N ALA A 236 16.03 14.34 -5.69
CA ALA A 236 15.89 14.98 -4.38
C ALA A 236 14.67 15.91 -4.24
N ARG A 237 14.32 16.66 -5.32
CA ARG A 237 13.14 17.55 -5.30
C ARG A 237 11.83 16.78 -5.09
N LEU A 238 11.67 15.59 -5.70
CA LEU A 238 10.48 14.77 -5.55
C LEU A 238 10.39 14.20 -4.12
N ASN A 239 11.51 13.78 -3.56
CA ASN A 239 11.56 13.31 -2.17
C ASN A 239 11.24 14.42 -1.18
N LYS A 240 11.69 15.66 -1.43
CA LYS A 240 11.33 16.83 -0.62
C LYS A 240 9.82 17.06 -0.60
N ASP A 241 9.16 16.94 -1.74
CA ASP A 241 7.72 17.11 -1.86
C ASP A 241 6.96 15.98 -1.11
N ALA A 242 7.46 14.72 -1.19
CA ALA A 242 6.91 13.60 -0.43
C ALA A 242 7.04 13.82 1.09
N VAL A 243 8.20 14.27 1.56
CA VAL A 243 8.41 14.60 2.98
C VAL A 243 7.46 15.71 3.44
N LEU A 244 7.30 16.77 2.64
CA LEU A 244 6.36 17.85 2.92
C LEU A 244 4.91 17.33 3.05
N PHE A 245 4.48 16.50 2.12
CA PHE A 245 3.16 15.87 2.18
C PHE A 245 3.01 15.01 3.45
N ASN A 246 4.00 14.16 3.77
CA ASN A 246 3.96 13.27 4.92
C ASN A 246 3.87 14.03 6.25
N GLN A 247 4.60 15.14 6.39
CA GLN A 247 4.49 16.02 7.57
C GLN A 247 3.07 16.58 7.74
N LYS A 248 2.47 17.04 6.63
CA LYS A 248 1.10 17.56 6.64
C LYS A 248 0.05 16.46 6.86
N LEU A 249 0.29 15.24 6.33
CA LEU A 249 -0.57 14.07 6.56
C LEU A 249 -0.60 13.72 8.05
N ASN A 250 0.55 13.68 8.72
CA ASN A 250 0.64 13.46 10.16
C ASN A 250 -0.17 14.50 10.94
N SER A 251 0.03 15.79 10.62
CA SER A 251 -0.70 16.88 11.29
C SER A 251 -2.22 16.79 11.09
N ALA A 252 -2.66 16.46 9.86
CA ALA A 252 -4.08 16.27 9.56
C ALA A 252 -4.67 15.06 10.30
N SER A 253 -3.90 13.98 10.44
CA SER A 253 -4.30 12.76 11.14
C SER A 253 -4.45 13.00 12.64
N GLU A 254 -3.54 13.74 13.27
CA GLU A 254 -3.67 14.11 14.69
C GLU A 254 -4.92 14.99 14.93
N ASN A 255 -5.23 15.93 14.05
CA ASN A 255 -6.45 16.72 14.13
C ASN A 255 -7.73 15.86 14.00
N LEU A 256 -7.71 14.85 13.13
CA LEU A 256 -8.83 13.91 12.98
C LEU A 256 -8.98 13.03 14.22
N LYS A 257 -7.90 12.52 14.79
CA LYS A 257 -7.94 11.77 16.07
C LYS A 257 -8.53 12.59 17.19
N ALA A 258 -8.12 13.84 17.31
CA ALA A 258 -8.64 14.75 18.36
C ALA A 258 -10.13 15.07 18.19
N SER A 259 -10.64 15.09 16.95
CA SER A 259 -12.02 15.49 16.64
C SER A 259 -13.01 14.32 16.53
N LEU A 260 -12.54 13.08 16.32
CA LEU A 260 -13.38 11.90 16.08
C LEU A 260 -13.26 10.92 17.27
N PHE A 261 -14.23 10.97 18.16
CA PHE A 261 -14.21 10.19 19.40
C PHE A 261 -14.06 8.68 19.16
N GLY A 262 -13.10 8.06 19.85
CA GLY A 262 -12.83 6.62 19.78
C GLY A 262 -12.18 6.17 18.46
N LEU A 263 -11.73 7.09 17.62
CA LEU A 263 -10.95 6.75 16.42
C LEU A 263 -9.51 6.41 16.80
N LYS A 264 -9.06 5.21 16.45
CA LYS A 264 -7.65 4.83 16.35
C LYS A 264 -7.21 5.08 14.90
N LEU A 265 -6.32 6.04 14.70
CA LEU A 265 -5.80 6.41 13.40
C LEU A 265 -4.28 6.42 13.46
N VAL A 266 -3.65 5.54 12.69
CA VAL A 266 -2.20 5.39 12.61
C VAL A 266 -1.74 5.80 11.22
N VAL A 267 -0.76 6.69 11.13
CA VAL A 267 -0.03 6.96 9.89
C VAL A 267 1.19 6.06 9.88
N PHE A 268 1.18 5.09 8.96
CA PHE A 268 2.29 4.18 8.72
C PHE A 268 3.37 4.89 7.91
N ASP A 269 4.53 5.04 8.48
CA ASP A 269 5.70 5.50 7.74
C ASP A 269 6.24 4.38 6.84
N ILE A 270 6.04 4.53 5.53
CA ILE A 270 6.67 3.69 4.50
C ILE A 270 7.86 4.40 3.84
N TYR A 271 8.04 5.70 4.11
CA TYR A 271 9.12 6.49 3.53
C TYR A 271 10.48 6.00 3.99
N GLN A 272 10.69 5.98 5.31
CA GLN A 272 11.99 5.64 5.87
C GLN A 272 12.37 4.17 5.63
N PRO A 273 11.51 3.16 5.90
CA PRO A 273 11.87 1.76 5.63
C PRO A 273 12.22 1.50 4.15
N LEU A 274 11.50 2.10 3.22
CA LEU A 274 11.81 1.94 1.79
C LEU A 274 13.10 2.70 1.42
N LEU A 275 13.33 3.88 1.97
CA LEU A 275 14.57 4.64 1.76
C LEU A 275 15.79 3.87 2.28
N ASP A 276 15.68 3.21 3.43
CA ASP A 276 16.76 2.40 4.02
C ASP A 276 17.10 1.21 3.11
N MET A 277 16.09 0.49 2.60
CA MET A 277 16.32 -0.56 1.60
C MET A 277 16.98 -0.06 0.31
N ILE A 278 16.69 1.18 -0.09
CA ILE A 278 17.27 1.78 -1.30
C ILE A 278 18.69 2.26 -1.08
N THR A 279 19.00 2.81 0.10
CA THR A 279 20.32 3.36 0.39
C THR A 279 21.33 2.31 0.85
N ASN A 280 20.86 1.31 1.60
CA ASN A 280 21.68 0.24 2.15
C ASN A 280 21.01 -1.13 1.89
N PRO A 281 20.84 -1.54 0.63
CA PRO A 281 20.08 -2.75 0.30
C PRO A 281 20.66 -4.02 0.94
N GLY A 282 21.99 -4.08 1.11
CA GLY A 282 22.69 -5.20 1.73
C GLY A 282 22.27 -5.49 3.17
N ASP A 283 21.87 -4.47 3.94
CA ASP A 283 21.42 -4.63 5.33
C ASP A 283 20.08 -5.42 5.40
N SER A 284 19.32 -5.41 4.30
CA SER A 284 18.05 -6.13 4.14
C SER A 284 18.19 -7.40 3.29
N GLY A 285 19.41 -7.83 2.94
CA GLY A 285 19.63 -8.98 2.06
C GLY A 285 19.29 -8.72 0.59
N LEU A 286 19.13 -7.45 0.21
CA LEU A 286 18.86 -7.02 -1.17
C LEU A 286 20.17 -6.52 -1.81
N PHE A 287 20.21 -6.42 -3.15
CA PHE A 287 21.41 -5.96 -3.86
C PHE A 287 21.10 -4.96 -5.00
N GLU A 288 19.89 -4.92 -5.51
CA GLU A 288 19.50 -3.99 -6.59
C GLU A 288 18.37 -3.07 -6.12
N ALA A 289 18.64 -1.79 -6.05
CA ALA A 289 17.72 -0.78 -5.51
C ALA A 289 17.47 0.40 -6.47
N ARG A 290 18.15 0.44 -7.63
CA ARG A 290 18.02 1.53 -8.59
C ARG A 290 17.27 1.13 -9.84
N ARG A 291 17.24 -0.17 -10.12
CA ARG A 291 16.51 -0.76 -11.23
C ARG A 291 15.50 -1.78 -10.73
N ALA A 292 14.40 -1.87 -11.45
CA ALA A 292 13.41 -2.90 -11.21
C ALA A 292 13.82 -4.23 -11.85
N CYS A 293 13.22 -5.32 -11.40
CA CYS A 293 13.44 -6.65 -11.98
C CYS A 293 12.77 -6.80 -13.38
N CYS A 294 11.61 -6.18 -13.61
CA CYS A 294 10.87 -6.31 -14.86
C CYS A 294 11.43 -5.42 -15.96
N GLY A 295 11.65 -5.99 -17.13
CA GLY A 295 12.12 -5.29 -18.32
C GLY A 295 13.56 -4.79 -18.19
N THR A 296 13.83 -3.58 -18.66
CA THR A 296 15.12 -2.91 -18.50
C THR A 296 15.31 -2.36 -17.08
N GLY A 297 14.25 -2.43 -16.27
CA GLY A 297 14.25 -1.97 -14.89
C GLY A 297 14.12 -0.45 -14.73
N THR A 298 13.58 0.25 -15.73
CA THR A 298 13.49 1.72 -15.76
C THR A 298 12.06 2.22 -15.62
N VAL A 299 11.26 2.19 -16.69
CA VAL A 299 9.89 2.74 -16.72
C VAL A 299 8.82 1.67 -16.89
N GLU A 300 9.24 0.43 -17.08
CA GLU A 300 8.31 -0.66 -17.31
C GLU A 300 7.39 -0.85 -16.11
N THR A 301 6.10 -0.69 -16.36
CA THR A 301 5.01 -0.98 -15.41
C THR A 301 3.74 -1.29 -16.20
N SER A 302 2.82 -2.03 -15.60
CA SER A 302 1.57 -2.45 -16.24
C SER A 302 1.85 -3.07 -17.62
N ILE A 303 1.20 -2.60 -18.68
CA ILE A 303 1.36 -3.15 -20.05
C ILE A 303 2.79 -3.10 -20.59
N LEU A 304 3.67 -2.28 -20.04
CA LEU A 304 5.09 -2.23 -20.42
C LEU A 304 5.92 -3.31 -19.70
N CYS A 305 5.42 -3.89 -18.60
CA CYS A 305 6.02 -5.02 -17.89
C CYS A 305 5.24 -6.30 -18.26
N ASN A 306 5.61 -6.96 -19.34
CA ASN A 306 4.92 -8.13 -19.85
C ASN A 306 5.91 -9.24 -20.26
N SER A 307 5.42 -10.38 -20.70
CA SER A 307 6.26 -11.55 -21.05
C SER A 307 7.25 -11.32 -22.20
N ARG A 308 7.15 -10.20 -22.92
CA ARG A 308 8.07 -9.79 -23.99
C ARG A 308 9.06 -8.72 -23.53
N SER A 309 8.96 -8.24 -22.28
CA SER A 309 9.86 -7.22 -21.76
C SER A 309 11.27 -7.80 -21.58
N LEU A 310 12.18 -7.32 -22.41
CA LEU A 310 13.57 -7.79 -22.43
C LEU A 310 14.30 -7.36 -21.15
N GLY A 311 15.14 -8.26 -20.64
CA GLY A 311 15.96 -7.96 -19.46
C GLY A 311 15.29 -8.30 -18.11
N THR A 312 14.05 -8.78 -18.10
CA THR A 312 13.39 -9.22 -16.88
C THR A 312 14.25 -10.23 -16.11
N CYS A 313 14.56 -9.94 -14.86
CA CYS A 313 15.43 -10.74 -14.02
C CYS A 313 14.85 -12.14 -13.80
N SER A 314 15.69 -13.17 -13.68
CA SER A 314 15.27 -14.54 -13.39
C SER A 314 14.85 -14.74 -11.92
N ASN A 315 15.43 -13.95 -11.00
CA ASN A 315 15.18 -14.02 -9.57
C ASN A 315 15.01 -12.61 -8.99
N ALA A 316 13.84 -12.32 -8.41
CA ALA A 316 13.49 -11.02 -7.87
C ALA A 316 13.84 -10.86 -6.37
N THR A 317 14.31 -11.90 -5.69
CA THR A 317 14.51 -11.87 -4.23
C THR A 317 15.56 -10.88 -3.76
N GLY A 318 16.45 -10.43 -4.62
CA GLY A 318 17.44 -9.42 -4.31
C GLY A 318 17.11 -8.00 -4.81
N TYR A 319 15.94 -7.80 -5.39
CA TYR A 319 15.53 -6.51 -5.93
C TYR A 319 14.59 -5.79 -4.96
N VAL A 320 14.82 -4.49 -4.75
CA VAL A 320 13.84 -3.64 -4.02
C VAL A 320 12.57 -3.46 -4.84
N PHE A 321 12.71 -3.26 -6.17
CA PHE A 321 11.57 -2.99 -7.04
C PHE A 321 11.28 -4.14 -8.00
N TRP A 322 9.99 -4.46 -8.15
CA TRP A 322 9.50 -5.37 -9.16
C TRP A 322 9.41 -4.73 -10.53
N ASP A 323 8.74 -3.58 -10.61
CA ASP A 323 8.59 -2.78 -11.82
C ASP A 323 8.98 -1.31 -11.55
N GLY A 324 8.81 -0.42 -12.50
CA GLY A 324 9.26 0.97 -12.39
C GLY A 324 8.70 1.75 -11.19
N PHE A 325 7.66 1.24 -10.52
CA PHE A 325 6.95 1.92 -9.41
C PHE A 325 6.75 1.06 -8.16
N HIS A 326 6.70 -0.26 -8.29
CA HIS A 326 6.19 -1.14 -7.24
C HIS A 326 7.31 -1.97 -6.61
N PRO A 327 7.28 -2.16 -5.27
CA PRO A 327 8.20 -3.04 -4.58
C PRO A 327 8.08 -4.50 -5.05
N SER A 328 9.17 -5.25 -4.97
CA SER A 328 9.17 -6.69 -5.11
C SER A 328 8.47 -7.37 -3.92
N GLU A 329 8.17 -8.67 -4.03
CA GLU A 329 7.65 -9.45 -2.92
C GLU A 329 8.60 -9.40 -1.70
N ALA A 330 9.91 -9.52 -1.91
CA ALA A 330 10.91 -9.43 -0.84
C ALA A 330 10.87 -8.08 -0.12
N ALA A 331 10.79 -6.98 -0.87
CA ALA A 331 10.65 -5.65 -0.28
C ALA A 331 9.29 -5.45 0.40
N ASN A 332 8.21 -6.01 -0.14
CA ASN A 332 6.88 -5.98 0.47
C ASN A 332 6.84 -6.72 1.81
N GLU A 333 7.57 -7.82 1.97
CA GLU A 333 7.69 -8.55 3.24
C GLU A 333 8.36 -7.68 4.31
N ILE A 334 9.47 -7.02 3.97
CA ILE A 334 10.18 -6.10 4.87
C ILE A 334 9.29 -4.91 5.26
N LEU A 335 8.59 -4.32 4.28
CA LEU A 335 7.64 -3.24 4.55
C LEU A 335 6.52 -3.70 5.48
N ALA A 336 5.95 -4.90 5.26
CA ALA A 336 4.90 -5.44 6.11
C ALA A 336 5.35 -5.58 7.57
N GLN A 337 6.58 -6.06 7.81
CA GLN A 337 7.15 -6.15 9.15
C GLN A 337 7.26 -4.78 9.83
N ALA A 338 7.72 -3.77 9.09
CA ALA A 338 7.80 -2.40 9.60
C ALA A 338 6.42 -1.82 9.92
N LEU A 339 5.42 -2.08 9.09
CA LEU A 339 4.04 -1.62 9.30
C LEU A 339 3.37 -2.30 10.50
N LEU A 340 3.62 -3.58 10.72
CA LEU A 340 3.10 -4.32 11.88
C LEU A 340 3.61 -3.75 13.20
N GLN A 341 4.90 -3.38 13.26
CA GLN A 341 5.47 -2.75 14.45
C GLN A 341 4.81 -1.40 14.76
N GLN A 342 4.49 -0.61 13.72
CA GLN A 342 3.83 0.69 13.86
C GLN A 342 2.33 0.55 14.17
N GLY A 343 1.71 -0.55 13.73
CA GLY A 343 0.25 -0.78 13.76
C GLY A 343 -0.30 -1.38 15.05
N PHE A 344 0.52 -1.60 16.08
CA PHE A 344 0.10 -2.29 17.30
C PHE A 344 -1.14 -1.65 17.96
N GLU A 345 -1.28 -0.33 17.89
CA GLU A 345 -2.46 0.40 18.39
C GLU A 345 -3.78 -0.04 17.73
N LEU A 346 -3.72 -0.50 16.48
CA LEU A 346 -4.92 -0.91 15.74
C LEU A 346 -5.44 -2.30 16.15
N ILE A 347 -4.61 -3.13 16.78
CA ILE A 347 -5.00 -4.49 17.21
C ILE A 347 -5.24 -4.60 18.71
N SER A 348 -4.81 -3.59 19.48
CA SER A 348 -4.98 -3.52 20.94
C SER A 348 -6.40 -3.13 21.38
#